data_93e8bc8d1ea054eaca71ff13dba08e36
#
_entry.id   93e8bc8d1ea054eaca71ff13dba08e36
#
_cell.length_a   1.000
_cell.length_b   1.000
_cell.length_c   1.000
_cell.angle_alpha   90.00
_cell.angle_beta   90.00
_cell.angle_gamma   90.00
#
_symmetry.space_group_name_H-M   'P 1'
#
loop_
_entity.id
_entity.type
_entity.pdbx_description
1 polymer ?
#
loop_
_entity_poly.entity_id
_entity_poly.type
_entity_poly.pdbx_seq_one_letter_code
_entity_poly.pdbx_strand_id
1 'polypeptide(L)' 'MRENHTVAAVDRVPGATRIMGVDPGLTRCGFSMLDMTADRKAHFVNVGVAGTDPARTLDQRILWIFNAASHWLDTYRPDA' A
#
# COMPACT_ATOMS: atom_id res chain seq x y z
N MET A 1 -10.79 -8.17 14.30
CA MET A 1 -10.66 -8.30 13.93
C MET A 1 -10.46 -8.62 13.67
N ARG A 2 -10.25 -8.61 13.53
CA ARG A 2 -10.05 -9.14 13.25
C ARG A 2 -9.19 -9.73 12.80
N GLU A 3 -8.59 -10.12 12.85
CA GLU A 3 -7.72 -10.85 12.60
C GLU A 3 -7.25 -11.66 11.47
N ASN A 4 -7.28 -12.55 10.99
CA ASN A 4 -7.14 -13.43 9.89
C ASN A 4 -7.21 -12.77 8.59
N HIS A 5 -7.98 -11.74 8.51
CA HIS A 5 -8.07 -10.92 7.33
C HIS A 5 -6.74 -10.42 6.87
N THR A 6 -5.85 -10.13 7.83
CA THR A 6 -4.52 -9.64 7.51
C THR A 6 -3.75 -10.65 6.69
N VAL A 7 -3.84 -11.93 7.05
CA VAL A 7 -3.15 -12.97 6.31
C VAL A 7 -3.71 -13.08 4.89
N ALA A 8 -5.04 -13.09 4.77
CA ALA A 8 -5.66 -13.18 3.46
C ALA A 8 -5.30 -11.97 2.58
N ALA A 9 -5.18 -10.78 3.18
CA ALA A 9 -4.88 -9.57 2.44
C ALA A 9 -3.46 -9.55 1.88
N VAL A 10 -2.53 -10.28 2.50
CA VAL A 10 -1.16 -10.34 2.00
C VAL A 10 -0.92 -11.51 1.07
N ASP A 11 -1.81 -12.51 1.07
CA ASP A 11 -1.68 -13.66 0.21
C ASP A 11 -1.87 -13.25 -1.24
N ARG A 12 -0.95 -13.70 -2.07
CA ARG A 12 -0.95 -13.36 -3.48
C ARG A 12 -1.84 -14.32 -4.27
N VAL A 13 -2.57 -13.79 -5.22
CA VAL A 13 -3.28 -14.64 -6.18
C VAL A 13 -2.24 -15.43 -6.97
N PRO A 14 -2.37 -16.77 -7.07
CA PRO A 14 -1.37 -17.58 -7.76
C PRO A 14 -1.11 -17.10 -9.19
N GLY A 15 0.16 -16.96 -9.52
CA GLY A 15 0.58 -16.51 -10.86
C GLY A 15 0.40 -15.03 -11.14
N ALA A 16 -0.10 -14.26 -10.18
CA ALA A 16 -0.34 -12.84 -10.40
C ALA A 16 0.94 -12.01 -10.21
N THR A 17 0.95 -10.85 -10.86
CA THR A 17 1.93 -9.80 -10.61
C THR A 17 1.30 -8.82 -9.63
N ARG A 18 1.95 -8.61 -8.50
CA ARG A 18 1.46 -7.66 -7.49
C ARG A 18 1.98 -6.27 -7.80
N ILE A 19 1.05 -5.32 -7.90
CA ILE A 19 1.35 -3.95 -8.28
C ILE A 19 0.91 -3.01 -7.17
N MET A 20 1.81 -2.11 -6.79
CA MET A 20 1.51 -1.05 -5.83
C MET A 20 1.30 0.24 -6.58
N GLY A 21 0.18 0.91 -6.32
CA GLY A 21 -0.08 2.24 -6.81
C GLY A 21 0.15 3.26 -5.71
N VAL A 22 0.68 4.41 -6.07
CA VAL A 22 0.90 5.50 -5.13
C VAL A 22 0.30 6.78 -5.70
N ASP A 23 -0.53 7.44 -4.90
CA ASP A 23 -1.06 8.77 -5.20
C ASP A 23 -0.37 9.72 -4.22
N PRO A 24 0.74 10.36 -4.63
CA PRO A 24 1.56 11.11 -3.70
C PRO A 24 0.92 12.44 -3.31
N GLY A 25 1.02 12.75 -2.03
CA GLY A 25 0.60 14.03 -1.49
C GLY A 25 1.19 14.18 -0.10
N LEU A 26 1.60 15.40 0.25
CA LEU A 26 2.23 15.62 1.54
C LEU A 26 1.24 15.52 2.69
N THR A 27 0.01 16.00 2.50
CA THR A 27 -1.02 15.92 3.53
C THR A 27 -1.67 14.54 3.54
N ARG A 28 -1.85 13.94 2.36
CA ARG A 28 -2.48 12.62 2.21
C ARG A 28 -1.79 11.90 1.07
N CYS A 29 -1.18 10.78 1.39
CA CYS A 29 -0.55 9.92 0.40
C CYS A 29 -1.34 8.64 0.30
N GLY A 30 -1.89 8.35 -0.89
CA GLY A 30 -2.69 7.15 -1.11
C GLY A 30 -1.85 5.99 -1.57
N PHE A 31 -2.18 4.80 -1.09
CA PHE A 31 -1.53 3.56 -1.50
C PHE A 31 -2.61 2.57 -1.93
N SER A 32 -2.32 1.82 -2.97
CA SER A 32 -3.18 0.74 -3.40
C SER A 32 -2.34 -0.49 -3.75
N MET A 33 -2.95 -1.66 -3.62
CA MET A 33 -2.28 -2.91 -3.93
C MET A 33 -3.25 -3.77 -4.72
N LEU A 34 -2.81 -4.22 -5.89
CA LEU A 34 -3.59 -5.06 -6.78
C LEU A 34 -2.77 -6.26 -7.20
N ASP A 35 -3.44 -7.39 -7.42
CA ASP A 35 -2.86 -8.56 -8.05
C ASP A 35 -3.42 -8.65 -9.47
N MET A 36 -2.54 -8.59 -10.46
CA MET A 36 -2.91 -8.65 -11.87
C MET A 36 -2.60 -10.04 -12.40
N THR A 37 -3.62 -10.72 -12.91
CA THR A 37 -3.47 -12.04 -13.49
C THR A 37 -3.18 -11.97 -14.98
N ALA A 38 -2.75 -13.11 -15.57
CA ALA A 38 -2.35 -13.15 -16.97
C ALA A 38 -3.48 -12.82 -17.94
N ASP A 39 -4.73 -13.02 -17.52
CA ASP A 39 -5.91 -12.66 -18.30
C ASP A 39 -6.30 -11.19 -18.17
N ARG A 40 -5.40 -10.37 -17.57
CA ARG A 40 -5.55 -8.94 -17.38
C ARG A 40 -6.68 -8.57 -16.41
N LYS A 41 -7.01 -9.47 -15.51
CA LYS A 41 -7.95 -9.15 -14.44
C LYS A 41 -7.19 -8.64 -13.23
N ALA A 42 -7.70 -7.54 -12.67
CA ALA A 42 -7.15 -6.97 -11.46
C ALA A 42 -7.94 -7.46 -10.26
N HIS A 43 -7.22 -7.97 -9.27
CA HIS A 43 -7.81 -8.41 -8.02
C HIS A 43 -7.40 -7.44 -6.92
N PHE A 44 -8.37 -6.85 -6.27
CA PHE A 44 -8.12 -5.90 -5.18
C PHE A 44 -7.45 -6.62 -4.01
N VAL A 45 -6.38 -6.03 -3.49
CA VAL A 45 -5.72 -6.51 -2.28
C VAL A 45 -6.00 -5.57 -1.11
N ASN A 46 -5.63 -4.29 -1.27
CA ASN A 46 -5.90 -3.30 -0.22
C ASN A 46 -5.73 -1.89 -0.77
N VAL A 47 -6.30 -0.93 -0.03
CA VAL A 47 -6.13 0.49 -0.30
C VAL A 47 -6.05 1.21 1.04
N GLY A 48 -5.22 2.23 1.10
CA GLY A 48 -5.07 3.00 2.33
C GLY A 48 -4.50 4.39 2.07
N VAL A 49 -4.51 5.19 3.11
CA VAL A 49 -4.00 6.57 3.06
C VAL A 49 -3.13 6.82 4.28
N ALA A 50 -1.97 7.42 4.04
CA ALA A 50 -1.13 7.96 5.11
C ALA A 50 -1.38 9.47 5.17
N GLY A 51 -2.01 9.91 6.24
CA GLY A 51 -2.23 11.34 6.49
C GLY A 51 -1.14 11.90 7.36
N THR A 52 -0.77 13.14 7.10
CA THR A 52 0.18 13.86 7.96
C THR A 52 -0.46 15.10 8.54
N ASP A 53 0.02 15.52 9.72
CA ASP A 53 -0.45 16.72 10.39
C ASP A 53 0.23 17.94 9.79
N PRO A 54 -0.53 18.90 9.19
CA PRO A 54 0.05 20.11 8.61
C PRO A 54 0.82 20.96 9.62
N ALA A 55 0.59 20.78 10.92
CA ALA A 55 1.29 21.52 11.96
C ALA A 55 2.71 20.98 12.18
N ARG A 56 3.03 19.80 11.67
CA ARG A 56 4.36 19.24 11.79
C ARG A 56 5.30 19.83 10.76
N THR A 57 6.61 19.70 11.00
CA THR A 57 7.62 20.17 10.06
C THR A 57 7.64 19.31 8.80
N LEU A 58 8.19 19.84 7.72
CA LEU A 58 8.23 19.14 6.43
C LEU A 58 8.99 17.81 6.54
N ASP A 59 10.13 17.83 7.21
CA ASP A 59 10.93 16.62 7.38
C ASP A 59 10.20 15.55 8.19
N GLN A 60 9.46 15.94 9.23
CA GLN A 60 8.64 15.00 10.00
C GLN A 60 7.54 14.38 9.15
N ARG A 61 6.90 15.20 8.30
CA ARG A 61 5.82 14.74 7.44
C ARG A 61 6.33 13.78 6.36
N ILE A 62 7.48 14.09 5.78
CA ILE A 62 8.11 13.22 4.80
C ILE A 62 8.51 11.89 5.44
N LEU A 63 9.08 11.93 6.64
CA LEU A 63 9.46 10.71 7.35
C LEU A 63 8.24 9.83 7.64
N TRP A 64 7.13 10.45 8.02
CA TRP A 64 5.89 9.71 8.27
C TRP A 64 5.41 8.95 7.03
N ILE A 65 5.41 9.64 5.87
CA ILE A 65 5.00 9.03 4.61
C ILE A 65 5.99 7.94 4.20
N PHE A 66 7.28 8.18 4.36
CA PHE A 66 8.31 7.20 4.05
C PHE A 66 8.13 5.93 4.86
N ASN A 67 7.87 6.07 6.16
CA ASN A 67 7.65 4.92 7.03
C ASN A 67 6.38 4.15 6.63
N ALA A 68 5.32 4.86 6.26
CA ALA A 68 4.09 4.23 5.79
C ALA A 68 4.34 3.46 4.49
N ALA A 69 5.04 4.05 3.54
CA ALA A 69 5.38 3.40 2.28
C ALA A 69 6.23 2.15 2.52
N SER A 70 7.22 2.26 3.40
CA SER A 70 8.09 1.13 3.76
C SER A 70 7.28 -0.01 4.36
N HIS A 71 6.32 0.32 5.23
CA HIS A 71 5.44 -0.69 5.83
C HIS A 71 4.63 -1.42 4.77
N TRP A 72 4.09 -0.68 3.79
CA TRP A 72 3.34 -1.29 2.69
C TRP A 72 4.21 -2.20 1.83
N LEU A 73 5.44 -1.77 1.52
CA LEU A 73 6.38 -2.57 0.76
C LEU A 73 6.74 -3.86 1.49
N ASP A 74 7.02 -3.75 2.79
CA ASP A 74 7.40 -4.91 3.59
C ASP A 74 6.24 -5.89 3.78
N THR A 75 5.03 -5.35 3.93
CA THR A 75 3.84 -6.17 4.19
C THR A 75 3.38 -6.91 2.95
N TYR A 76 3.30 -6.21 1.82
CA TYR A 76 2.68 -6.75 0.60
C TYR A 76 3.68 -7.25 -0.42
N ARG A 77 4.90 -6.75 -0.40
CA ARG A 77 5.99 -7.16 -1.30
C ARG A 77 5.60 -7.12 -2.76
N PRO A 78 5.24 -5.94 -3.29
CA PRO A 78 4.83 -5.84 -4.69
C PRO A 78 6.00 -6.13 -5.63
N ASP A 79 5.65 -6.58 -6.84
CA ASP A 79 6.61 -6.81 -7.91
C ASP A 79 6.90 -5.52 -8.69
N ALA A 80 5.93 -4.60 -8.69
CA ALA A 80 6.06 -3.36 -9.42
C ALA A 80 5.33 -2.21 -8.73
#